data_4927bbe01c5f0c324cc57892876f4f0b
#
_entry.id   4927bbe01c5f0c324cc57892876f4f0b
#
_cell.length_a   1.000
_cell.length_b   1.000
_cell.length_c   1.000
_cell.angle_alpha   90.00
_cell.angle_beta   90.00
_cell.angle_gamma   90.00
#
_symmetry.space_group_name_H-M   'P 1'
#
loop_
_entity.id
_entity.type
_entity.pdbx_description
1 polymer ?
#
loop_
_entity_poly.entity_id
_entity_poly.type
_entity_poly.pdbx_seq_one_letter_code
_entity_poly.pdbx_strand_id
1 'polypeptide(L)'
;MAEILLVEDNEMNRDMLGRRLERRGYTVIFAVDGPGGVAVAKDRRPDLILMDIALGQMDGWEATRLIKSDPDTMSIPVIALTAHAL
;
A
#
# COMPACT_ATOMS: atom_id res chain seq x y z
N MET A 1 -15.02 -9.55 -1.64
CA MET A 1 -14.75 -8.23 -1.08
C MET A 1 -13.47 -7.67 -1.66
N ALA A 2 -13.39 -6.35 -1.80
CA ALA A 2 -12.19 -5.73 -2.34
C ALA A 2 -11.01 -5.95 -1.40
N GLU A 3 -9.87 -6.24 -1.98
CA GLU A 3 -8.61 -6.43 -1.25
C GLU A 3 -7.76 -5.17 -1.40
N ILE A 4 -7.33 -4.62 -0.27
CA ILE A 4 -6.52 -3.41 -0.23
C ILE A 4 -5.16 -3.76 0.36
N LEU A 5 -4.10 -3.36 -0.37
CA LEU A 5 -2.74 -3.44 0.16
C LEU A 5 -2.42 -2.11 0.83
N LEU A 6 -2.08 -2.18 2.11
CA LEU A 6 -1.65 -1.01 2.88
C LEU A 6 -0.14 -1.12 3.11
N VAL A 7 0.61 -0.19 2.54
CA VAL A 7 2.06 -0.12 2.71
C VAL A 7 2.37 1.01 3.69
N GLU A 8 2.75 0.64 4.91
CA GLU A 8 2.94 1.58 6.00
C GLU A 8 3.98 1.00 6.96
N ASP A 9 5.06 1.73 7.21
CA ASP A 9 6.15 1.26 8.07
C ASP A 9 5.89 1.46 9.56
N ASN A 10 5.01 2.38 9.92
CA ASN A 10 4.67 2.62 11.32
C ASN A 10 3.59 1.64 11.75
N GLU A 11 3.92 0.81 12.75
CA GLU A 11 3.02 -0.25 13.20
C GLU A 11 1.68 0.30 13.71
N MET A 12 1.72 1.38 14.48
CA MET A 12 0.50 1.98 15.03
C MET A 12 -0.41 2.50 13.93
N ASN A 13 0.15 3.22 12.95
CA ASN A 13 -0.61 3.72 11.82
C ASN A 13 -1.18 2.58 10.98
N ARG A 14 -0.38 1.56 10.75
CA ARG A 14 -0.79 0.39 9.98
C ARG A 14 -1.96 -0.32 10.64
N ASP A 15 -1.87 -0.51 11.96
CA ASP A 15 -2.94 -1.16 12.72
C ASP A 15 -4.22 -0.32 12.71
N MET A 16 -4.10 0.98 12.95
CA MET A 16 -5.26 1.88 12.98
C MET A 16 -5.97 1.94 11.64
N LEU A 17 -5.22 2.15 10.56
CA LEU A 17 -5.80 2.23 9.23
C LEU A 17 -6.38 0.89 8.79
N GLY A 18 -5.67 -0.20 9.08
CA GLY A 18 -6.15 -1.53 8.75
C GLY A 18 -7.49 -1.84 9.39
N ARG A 19 -7.63 -1.52 10.67
CA ARG A 19 -8.89 -1.74 11.38
C ARG A 19 -10.02 -0.92 10.81
N ARG A 20 -9.76 0.33 10.43
CA ARG A 20 -10.78 1.19 9.83
C ARG A 20 -11.27 0.64 8.50
N LEU A 21 -10.34 0.16 7.70
CA LEU A 21 -10.68 -0.42 6.40
C LEU A 21 -11.47 -1.72 6.57
N GLU A 22 -11.07 -2.55 7.51
CA GLU A 22 -11.77 -3.81 7.78
C GLU A 22 -13.20 -3.57 8.27
N ARG A 23 -13.40 -2.53 9.08
CA ARG A 23 -14.76 -2.16 9.52
C ARG A 23 -15.65 -1.75 8.37
N ARG A 24 -15.08 -1.27 7.28
CA ARG A 24 -15.81 -0.90 6.08
C ARG A 24 -16.04 -2.08 5.14
N GLY A 25 -15.60 -3.28 5.53
CA GLY A 25 -15.82 -4.50 4.77
C GLY A 25 -14.72 -4.87 3.80
N TYR A 26 -13.58 -4.18 3.83
CA TYR A 26 -12.45 -4.51 2.98
C TYR A 26 -11.57 -5.58 3.61
N THR A 27 -10.96 -6.39 2.76
CA THR A 27 -9.88 -7.29 3.17
C THR A 27 -8.57 -6.53 3.03
N VAL A 28 -7.76 -6.49 4.08
CA VAL A 28 -6.53 -5.72 4.10
C VAL A 28 -5.33 -6.65 4.17
N ILE A 29 -4.37 -6.44 3.28
CA ILE A 29 -3.07 -7.07 3.35
C ILE A 29 -2.03 -5.97 3.58
N PHE A 30 -0.92 -6.31 4.22
CA PHE A 30 0.03 -5.32 4.72
C PHE A 30 1.41 -5.54 4.14
N ALA A 31 2.12 -4.43 3.95
CA ALA A 31 3.55 -4.43 3.74
C ALA A 31 4.16 -3.32 4.60
N VAL A 32 5.38 -3.51 5.05
CA VAL A 32 6.01 -2.59 6.00
C VAL A 32 7.03 -1.66 5.34
N ASP A 33 7.35 -1.89 4.07
CA ASP A 33 8.31 -1.05 3.35
C ASP A 33 8.01 -1.07 1.86
N GLY A 34 8.76 -0.27 1.11
CA GLY A 34 8.59 -0.16 -0.33
C GLY A 34 8.83 -1.46 -1.07
N PRO A 35 9.97 -2.12 -0.87
CA PRO A 35 10.23 -3.40 -1.54
C PRO A 35 9.17 -4.46 -1.25
N GLY A 36 8.74 -4.55 0.02
CA GLY A 36 7.67 -5.47 0.41
C GLY A 36 6.36 -5.13 -0.27
N GLY A 37 6.05 -3.84 -0.37
CA GLY A 37 4.85 -3.38 -1.06
C GLY A 37 4.83 -3.78 -2.53
N VAL A 38 5.96 -3.59 -3.22
CA VAL A 38 6.09 -3.97 -4.63
C VAL A 38 5.91 -5.48 -4.79
N ALA A 39 6.57 -6.27 -3.93
CA ALA A 39 6.50 -7.71 -4.00
C ALA A 39 5.08 -8.24 -3.75
N VAL A 40 4.39 -7.71 -2.74
CA VAL A 40 3.03 -8.12 -2.42
C VAL A 40 2.07 -7.70 -3.53
N ALA A 41 2.24 -6.51 -4.09
CA ALA A 41 1.40 -6.04 -5.20
C ALA A 41 1.49 -7.01 -6.38
N LYS A 42 2.69 -7.46 -6.70
CA LYS A 42 2.90 -8.37 -7.81
C LYS A 42 2.33 -9.76 -7.53
N ASP A 43 2.51 -10.25 -6.30
CA ASP A 43 2.05 -11.58 -5.89
C ASP A 43 0.53 -11.65 -5.73
N ARG A 44 -0.05 -10.67 -5.06
CA ARG A 44 -1.45 -10.71 -4.66
C ARG A 44 -2.38 -9.92 -5.58
N ARG A 45 -1.86 -8.97 -6.32
CA ARG A 45 -2.63 -8.10 -7.23
C ARG A 45 -3.90 -7.57 -6.55
N PRO A 46 -3.74 -6.75 -5.51
CA PRO A 46 -4.90 -6.19 -4.80
C PRO A 46 -5.72 -5.28 -5.69
N ASP A 47 -6.91 -4.95 -5.23
CA ASP A 47 -7.79 -4.04 -5.98
C ASP A 47 -7.38 -2.59 -5.83
N LEU A 48 -6.69 -2.26 -4.74
CA LEU A 48 -6.26 -0.90 -4.43
C LEU A 48 -5.01 -0.95 -3.56
N ILE A 49 -4.12 0.00 -3.75
CA ILE A 49 -2.93 0.14 -2.92
C ILE A 49 -2.96 1.50 -2.23
N LEU A 50 -2.83 1.49 -0.90
CA LEU A 50 -2.61 2.69 -0.11
C LEU A 50 -1.13 2.73 0.24
N MET A 51 -0.42 3.74 -0.27
CA MET A 51 1.03 3.80 -0.22
C MET A 51 1.49 5.00 0.61
N ASP A 52 2.15 4.72 1.74
CA ASP A 52 2.82 5.76 2.49
C ASP A 52 4.04 6.23 1.68
N ILE A 53 4.16 7.53 1.47
CA ILE A 53 5.26 8.07 0.68
C ILE A 53 6.53 8.28 1.52
N ALA A 54 6.42 8.27 2.84
CA ALA A 54 7.56 8.49 3.74
C ALA A 54 8.11 7.17 4.29
N LEU A 55 8.43 6.24 3.40
CA LEU A 55 9.00 4.95 3.79
C LEU A 55 10.53 5.05 3.92
N GLY A 56 11.10 4.14 4.71
CA GLY A 56 12.52 4.19 5.04
C GLY A 56 13.47 3.91 3.89
N GLN A 57 13.53 2.69 3.39
CA GLN A 57 14.52 2.28 2.39
C GLN A 57 14.19 2.70 0.98
N MET A 58 12.95 2.51 0.59
CA MET A 58 12.45 2.91 -0.71
C MET A 58 11.22 3.75 -0.43
N ASP A 59 11.22 4.99 -0.86
CA ASP A 59 10.07 5.85 -0.58
C ASP A 59 8.85 5.41 -1.40
N GLY A 60 7.69 5.91 -1.00
CA GLY A 60 6.45 5.52 -1.65
C GLY A 60 6.36 5.94 -3.12
N TRP A 61 7.06 7.01 -3.50
CA TRP A 61 7.09 7.45 -4.89
C TRP A 61 7.82 6.44 -5.78
N GLU A 62 8.97 5.94 -5.31
CA GLU A 62 9.72 4.95 -6.07
C GLU A 62 8.96 3.62 -6.15
N ALA A 63 8.37 3.19 -5.03
CA ALA A 63 7.56 1.98 -5.02
C ALA A 63 6.38 2.10 -5.99
N THR A 64 5.70 3.24 -5.99
CA THR A 64 4.60 3.51 -6.91
C THR A 64 5.07 3.46 -8.36
N ARG A 65 6.22 4.07 -8.64
CA ARG A 65 6.80 4.05 -9.98
C ARG A 65 7.04 2.63 -10.47
N LEU A 66 7.60 1.78 -9.61
CA LEU A 66 7.85 0.39 -9.96
C LEU A 66 6.56 -0.38 -10.21
N ILE A 67 5.55 -0.16 -9.37
CA ILE A 67 4.23 -0.80 -9.54
C ILE A 67 3.61 -0.36 -10.86
N LYS A 68 3.68 0.92 -11.19
CA LYS A 68 3.06 1.47 -12.40
C LYS A 68 3.82 1.14 -13.67
N SER A 69 5.09 0.75 -13.58
CA SER A 69 5.88 0.37 -14.74
C SER A 69 5.85 -1.13 -15.04
N ASP A 70 5.27 -1.93 -14.16
CA ASP A 70 5.15 -3.38 -14.35
C ASP A 70 3.80 -3.70 -15.00
N PRO A 71 3.77 -4.39 -16.16
CA PRO A 71 2.51 -4.74 -16.81
C PRO A 71 1.54 -5.52 -15.93
N ASP A 72 2.05 -6.28 -14.95
CA ASP A 72 1.21 -7.09 -14.07
C ASP A 72 0.50 -6.25 -13.00
N THR A 73 1.02 -5.07 -12.68
CA THR A 73 0.49 -4.25 -11.59
C THR A 73 0.10 -2.83 -12.00
N MET A 74 0.43 -2.43 -13.22
CA MET A 74 0.24 -1.05 -13.65
C MET A 74 -1.22 -0.57 -13.61
N SER A 75 -2.16 -1.48 -13.71
CA SER A 75 -3.58 -1.12 -13.68
C SER A 75 -4.15 -0.98 -12.28
N ILE A 76 -3.41 -1.35 -11.23
CA ILE A 76 -3.88 -1.25 -9.86
C ILE A 76 -3.81 0.21 -9.41
N PRO A 77 -4.93 0.81 -8.97
CA PRO A 77 -4.90 2.17 -8.45
C PRO A 77 -4.02 2.29 -7.21
N VAL A 78 -3.23 3.34 -7.15
CA VAL A 78 -2.38 3.64 -6.00
C VAL A 78 -2.76 5.01 -5.45
N ILE A 79 -3.12 5.05 -4.18
CA ILE A 79 -3.41 6.29 -3.48
C ILE A 79 -2.26 6.58 -2.52
N ALA A 80 -1.62 7.72 -2.69
CA ALA A 80 -0.51 8.11 -1.83
C ALA A 80 -1.05 8.63 -0.49
N LEU A 81 -0.45 8.17 0.59
CA LEU A 81 -0.74 8.66 1.93
C LEU A 81 0.41 9.57 2.35
N THR A 82 0.09 10.74 2.90
CA THR A 82 1.12 11.64 3.40
C THR A 82 1.11 11.63 4.92
N ALA A 83 2.31 11.68 5.51
CA ALA A 83 2.45 11.69 6.96
C ALA A 83 1.83 12.94 7.60
N HIS A 84 1.62 13.98 6.81
CA HIS A 84 1.10 15.26 7.28
C HIS A 84 -0.29 15.55 6.74
N ALA A 85 -1.01 14.54 6.29
CA ALA A 85 -2.40 14.70 5.92
C ALA A 85 -3.19 15.10 7.15
N LEU A 86 -3.74 16.26 7.14
CA LEU A 86 -4.47 16.81 8.28
C LEU A 86 -5.95 16.58 8.17
#